data_28668cca8807fa418a58a38793e6eab6
#
_entry.id   28668cca8807fa418a58a38793e6eab6
#
_cell.length_a   1.000
_cell.length_b   1.000
_cell.length_c   1.000
_cell.angle_alpha   90.00
_cell.angle_beta   90.00
_cell.angle_gamma   90.00
#
_symmetry.space_group_name_H-M   'P 1'
#
loop_
_entity.id
_entity.type
_entity.pdbx_description
1 polymer ?
#
loop_
_entity_poly.entity_id
_entity_poly.type
_entity_poly.pdbx_seq_one_letter_code
_entity_poly.pdbx_strand_id
1 'polypeptide(L)'
;MANILTEPLSDFPEQIRAGDTVKVKRSDIGTDYPNSTFTAKFQARGLGTKSNTITITATADGSDYLFTFTASASASFGVDDYKFIVTVESGSDRVTVDEGTIKVLSDLPTSNTEQRSHAQIVLDKIETLLEGKADSDVANYSINNRSLTKMSPDELLKWRDYYKAEVLRDKRIERAKSGQGSGNKVLVRF
;
A
#
# COMPACT_ATOMS: atom_id res chain seq x y z
N MET A 1 21.71 0.42 -3.59
CA MET A 1 20.39 0.03 -4.16
C MET A 1 20.64 -0.35 -5.60
N ALA A 2 20.28 -1.56 -6.02
CA ALA A 2 20.46 -1.99 -7.41
C ALA A 2 19.58 -1.13 -8.34
N ASN A 3 20.04 -0.92 -9.58
CA ASN A 3 19.25 -0.20 -10.58
C ASN A 3 18.22 -1.15 -11.19
N ILE A 4 16.97 -1.07 -10.72
CA ILE A 4 15.86 -1.94 -11.18
C ILE A 4 15.58 -1.87 -12.69
N LEU A 5 16.06 -0.84 -13.38
CA LEU A 5 15.90 -0.72 -14.84
C LEU A 5 16.88 -1.61 -15.59
N THR A 6 18.06 -1.89 -15.01
CA THR A 6 19.11 -2.75 -15.57
C THR A 6 19.17 -4.12 -14.90
N GLU A 7 18.81 -4.19 -13.62
CA GLU A 7 18.82 -5.40 -12.81
C GLU A 7 17.39 -5.65 -12.28
N PRO A 8 16.56 -6.42 -13.01
CA PRO A 8 15.20 -6.75 -12.57
C PRO A 8 15.20 -7.49 -11.21
N LEU A 9 14.13 -7.31 -10.44
CA LEU A 9 13.92 -8.09 -9.23
C LEU A 9 13.71 -9.57 -9.58
N SER A 10 14.11 -10.47 -8.69
CA SER A 10 13.86 -11.91 -8.81
C SER A 10 12.46 -12.30 -8.37
N ASP A 11 11.77 -11.44 -7.62
CA ASP A 11 10.44 -11.70 -7.09
C ASP A 11 9.57 -10.44 -7.09
N PHE A 12 8.24 -10.63 -6.99
CA PHE A 12 7.31 -9.50 -6.94
C PHE A 12 7.47 -8.77 -5.60
N PRO A 13 7.63 -7.43 -5.63
CA PRO A 13 7.78 -6.65 -4.41
C PRO A 13 6.46 -6.61 -3.62
N GLU A 14 6.55 -6.48 -2.30
CA GLU A 14 5.37 -6.33 -1.44
C GLU A 14 4.58 -5.04 -1.74
N GLN A 15 5.24 -4.04 -2.31
CA GLN A 15 4.61 -2.76 -2.64
C GLN A 15 5.21 -2.12 -3.89
N ILE A 16 4.36 -1.45 -4.65
CA ILE A 16 4.75 -0.61 -5.79
C ILE A 16 4.10 0.77 -5.64
N ARG A 17 4.72 1.78 -6.23
CA ARG A 17 4.13 3.12 -6.28
C ARG A 17 3.56 3.38 -7.68
N ALA A 18 2.37 3.94 -7.76
CA ALA A 18 1.79 4.39 -9.02
C ALA A 18 2.74 5.38 -9.71
N GLY A 19 2.95 5.20 -11.01
CA GLY A 19 3.90 6.00 -11.78
C GLY A 19 5.34 5.49 -11.80
N ASP A 20 5.68 4.47 -10.99
CA ASP A 20 7.02 3.87 -11.01
C ASP A 20 7.11 2.72 -12.00
N THR A 21 8.29 2.55 -12.61
CA THR A 21 8.62 1.36 -13.41
C THR A 21 9.15 0.27 -12.49
N VAL A 22 8.56 -0.92 -12.57
CA VAL A 22 9.05 -2.12 -11.87
C VAL A 22 9.27 -3.23 -12.89
N LYS A 23 10.40 -3.92 -12.78
CA LYS A 23 10.73 -5.09 -13.61
C LYS A 23 11.00 -6.28 -12.70
N VAL A 24 10.37 -7.41 -13.02
CA VAL A 24 10.53 -8.67 -12.30
C VAL A 24 10.90 -9.77 -13.30
N LYS A 25 12.01 -10.43 -13.08
CA LYS A 25 12.48 -11.53 -13.90
C LYS A 25 12.33 -12.86 -13.15
N ARG A 26 11.56 -13.77 -13.72
CA ARG A 26 11.25 -15.09 -13.14
C ARG A 26 11.91 -16.19 -13.96
N SER A 27 13.06 -16.66 -13.49
CA SER A 27 13.82 -17.74 -14.11
C SER A 27 13.29 -19.12 -13.70
N ASP A 28 12.71 -19.20 -12.51
CA ASP A 28 12.09 -20.41 -11.97
C ASP A 28 10.94 -20.91 -12.85
N ILE A 29 10.07 -20.02 -13.30
CA ILE A 29 8.94 -20.36 -14.18
C ILE A 29 9.44 -20.87 -15.55
N GLY A 30 10.48 -20.24 -16.10
CA GLY A 30 11.03 -20.58 -17.43
C GLY A 30 11.62 -21.98 -17.51
N THR A 31 12.05 -22.55 -16.38
CA THR A 31 12.61 -23.90 -16.31
C THR A 31 11.54 -24.97 -16.58
N ASP A 32 10.37 -24.84 -15.96
CA ASP A 32 9.29 -25.82 -16.06
C ASP A 32 8.32 -25.51 -17.23
N TYR A 33 8.17 -24.21 -17.54
CA TYR A 33 7.26 -23.70 -18.56
C TYR A 33 8.03 -22.83 -19.56
N PRO A 34 8.66 -23.41 -20.62
CA PRO A 34 9.44 -22.66 -21.59
C PRO A 34 8.62 -21.56 -22.28
N ASN A 35 9.17 -20.35 -22.36
CA ASN A 35 8.49 -19.19 -22.95
C ASN A 35 8.28 -19.26 -24.46
N SER A 36 8.87 -20.28 -25.14
CA SER A 36 8.60 -20.61 -26.52
C SER A 36 7.23 -21.28 -26.75
N THR A 37 6.65 -21.87 -25.70
CA THR A 37 5.39 -22.63 -25.76
C THR A 37 4.31 -22.03 -24.86
N PHE A 38 4.74 -21.41 -23.76
CA PHE A 38 3.84 -20.87 -22.74
C PHE A 38 3.90 -19.35 -22.70
N THR A 39 2.79 -18.72 -22.32
CA THR A 39 2.69 -17.29 -22.03
C THR A 39 2.43 -17.11 -20.55
N ALA A 40 3.26 -16.34 -19.87
CA ALA A 40 3.03 -16.03 -18.44
C ALA A 40 2.30 -14.68 -18.27
N LYS A 41 1.35 -14.64 -17.34
CA LYS A 41 0.57 -13.44 -17.00
C LYS A 41 0.53 -13.23 -15.50
N PHE A 42 0.79 -12.00 -15.07
CA PHE A 42 0.49 -11.49 -13.75
C PHE A 42 -0.90 -10.88 -13.76
N GLN A 43 -1.78 -11.30 -12.86
CA GLN A 43 -3.15 -10.82 -12.76
C GLN A 43 -3.46 -10.51 -11.30
N ALA A 44 -3.91 -9.28 -11.02
CA ALA A 44 -4.23 -8.87 -9.66
C ALA A 44 -5.58 -8.17 -9.60
N ARG A 45 -6.24 -8.27 -8.42
CA ARG A 45 -7.52 -7.62 -8.14
C ARG A 45 -7.46 -6.94 -6.78
N GLY A 46 -7.97 -5.70 -6.74
CA GLY A 46 -8.07 -4.91 -5.53
C GLY A 46 -8.98 -5.55 -4.48
N LEU A 47 -8.57 -5.52 -3.24
CA LEU A 47 -9.31 -6.05 -2.09
C LEU A 47 -10.33 -5.03 -1.57
N GLY A 48 -9.99 -3.74 -1.59
CA GLY A 48 -10.89 -2.65 -1.23
C GLY A 48 -11.84 -2.30 -2.36
N THR A 49 -11.32 -2.13 -3.58
CA THR A 49 -12.10 -1.78 -4.77
C THR A 49 -12.00 -2.90 -5.81
N LYS A 50 -13.02 -3.75 -5.87
CA LYS A 50 -13.02 -4.96 -6.72
C LYS A 50 -12.91 -4.68 -8.23
N SER A 51 -13.24 -3.48 -8.69
CA SER A 51 -13.05 -3.04 -10.09
C SER A 51 -11.59 -2.74 -10.43
N ASN A 52 -10.73 -2.50 -9.41
CA ASN A 52 -9.31 -2.31 -9.63
C ASN A 52 -8.69 -3.65 -10.03
N THR A 53 -8.19 -3.73 -11.26
CA THR A 53 -7.53 -4.91 -11.80
C THR A 53 -6.21 -4.52 -12.46
N ILE A 54 -5.21 -5.39 -12.35
CA ILE A 54 -3.92 -5.24 -13.00
C ILE A 54 -3.68 -6.52 -13.80
N THR A 55 -3.31 -6.37 -15.07
CA THR A 55 -2.90 -7.50 -15.92
C THR A 55 -1.64 -7.12 -16.66
N ILE A 56 -0.57 -7.88 -16.44
CA ILE A 56 0.72 -7.73 -17.11
C ILE A 56 1.07 -9.06 -17.77
N THR A 57 1.29 -9.04 -19.07
CA THR A 57 1.82 -10.19 -19.80
C THR A 57 3.34 -10.10 -19.81
N ALA A 58 4.00 -11.19 -19.46
CA ALA A 58 5.46 -11.26 -19.48
C ALA A 58 5.99 -11.27 -20.91
N THR A 59 7.18 -10.73 -21.09
CA THR A 59 7.97 -10.86 -22.31
C THR A 59 9.09 -11.89 -22.10
N ALA A 60 9.54 -12.53 -23.16
CA ALA A 60 10.69 -13.43 -23.11
C ALA A 60 11.98 -12.62 -22.88
N ASP A 61 12.83 -13.10 -21.97
CA ASP A 61 14.19 -12.61 -21.74
C ASP A 61 15.15 -13.80 -21.65
N GLY A 62 15.64 -14.23 -22.80
CA GLY A 62 16.28 -15.52 -22.95
C GLY A 62 15.29 -16.67 -22.72
N SER A 63 15.59 -17.55 -21.76
CA SER A 63 14.67 -18.62 -21.31
C SER A 63 13.68 -18.16 -20.23
N ASP A 64 13.86 -16.95 -19.69
CA ASP A 64 13.15 -16.45 -18.52
C ASP A 64 11.94 -15.61 -18.93
N TYR A 65 11.09 -15.29 -17.95
CA TYR A 65 9.96 -14.38 -18.08
C TYR A 65 10.26 -13.04 -17.44
N LEU A 66 10.12 -11.95 -18.21
CA LEU A 66 10.26 -10.58 -17.74
C LEU A 66 8.90 -9.91 -17.66
N PHE A 67 8.45 -9.62 -16.44
CA PHE A 67 7.26 -8.80 -16.18
C PHE A 67 7.68 -7.34 -16.03
N THR A 68 7.12 -6.47 -16.88
CA THR A 68 7.44 -5.04 -16.87
C THR A 68 6.17 -4.22 -16.53
N PHE A 69 6.15 -3.63 -15.35
CA PHE A 69 5.19 -2.63 -14.97
C PHE A 69 5.76 -1.28 -15.42
N THR A 70 5.31 -0.78 -16.55
CA THR A 70 5.79 0.52 -17.04
C THR A 70 5.24 1.66 -16.21
N ALA A 71 5.94 2.80 -16.13
CA ALA A 71 5.48 3.99 -15.42
C ALA A 71 4.09 4.45 -15.89
N SER A 72 3.84 4.40 -17.19
CA SER A 72 2.54 4.74 -17.76
C SER A 72 1.42 3.77 -17.36
N ALA A 73 1.70 2.46 -17.32
CA ALA A 73 0.73 1.47 -16.88
C ALA A 73 0.46 1.58 -15.37
N SER A 74 1.52 1.68 -14.57
CA SER A 74 1.40 1.76 -13.11
C SER A 74 0.73 3.05 -12.63
N ALA A 75 0.84 4.16 -13.36
CA ALA A 75 0.13 5.40 -13.05
C ALA A 75 -1.40 5.24 -13.07
N SER A 76 -1.92 4.25 -13.81
CA SER A 76 -3.36 3.96 -13.86
C SER A 76 -3.85 3.00 -12.77
N PHE A 77 -2.95 2.41 -11.97
CA PHE A 77 -3.33 1.48 -10.93
C PHE A 77 -3.97 2.22 -9.76
N GLY A 78 -5.13 1.76 -9.32
CA GLY A 78 -5.79 2.31 -8.15
C GLY A 78 -4.98 2.04 -6.88
N VAL A 79 -4.99 3.00 -5.94
CA VAL A 79 -4.36 2.81 -4.62
C VAL A 79 -5.20 1.81 -3.83
N ASP A 80 -4.65 0.61 -3.59
CA ASP A 80 -5.34 -0.49 -2.91
C ASP A 80 -4.34 -1.57 -2.49
N ASP A 81 -4.80 -2.51 -1.68
CA ASP A 81 -4.14 -3.79 -1.47
C ASP A 81 -4.72 -4.79 -2.50
N TYR A 82 -3.86 -5.50 -3.22
CA TYR A 82 -4.25 -6.43 -4.27
C TYR A 82 -3.86 -7.85 -3.91
N LYS A 83 -4.75 -8.81 -4.19
CA LYS A 83 -4.37 -10.21 -4.31
C LYS A 83 -4.00 -10.49 -5.78
N PHE A 84 -2.84 -11.09 -6.01
CA PHE A 84 -2.39 -11.46 -7.34
C PHE A 84 -2.21 -12.97 -7.49
N ILE A 85 -2.25 -13.39 -8.75
CA ILE A 85 -1.82 -14.70 -9.21
C ILE A 85 -0.92 -14.53 -10.42
N VAL A 86 0.02 -15.45 -10.60
CA VAL A 86 0.78 -15.62 -11.83
C VAL A 86 0.33 -16.89 -12.50
N THR A 87 -0.05 -16.78 -13.76
CA THR A 87 -0.52 -17.93 -14.55
C THR A 87 0.35 -18.13 -15.77
N VAL A 88 0.52 -19.38 -16.17
CA VAL A 88 1.08 -19.77 -17.45
C VAL A 88 0.00 -20.43 -18.30
N GLU A 89 -0.04 -20.10 -19.57
CA GLU A 89 -1.07 -20.53 -20.52
C GLU A 89 -0.43 -21.09 -21.78
N SER A 90 -0.97 -22.20 -22.30
CA SER A 90 -0.63 -22.76 -23.60
C SER A 90 -1.87 -23.38 -24.24
N GLY A 91 -2.31 -22.84 -25.38
CA GLY A 91 -3.57 -23.24 -25.99
C GLY A 91 -4.78 -23.01 -25.08
N SER A 92 -5.45 -24.10 -24.69
CA SER A 92 -6.58 -24.07 -23.75
C SER A 92 -6.17 -24.31 -22.30
N ASP A 93 -4.91 -24.67 -22.07
CA ASP A 93 -4.43 -25.04 -20.74
C ASP A 93 -3.91 -23.83 -19.99
N ARG A 94 -4.25 -23.76 -18.69
CA ARG A 94 -3.85 -22.70 -17.78
C ARG A 94 -3.47 -23.28 -16.42
N VAL A 95 -2.30 -22.88 -15.91
CA VAL A 95 -1.81 -23.28 -14.59
C VAL A 95 -1.47 -22.03 -13.79
N THR A 96 -1.83 -22.01 -12.52
CA THR A 96 -1.36 -20.97 -11.59
C THR A 96 -0.05 -21.44 -10.98
N VAL A 97 1.00 -20.64 -11.14
CA VAL A 97 2.36 -20.98 -10.72
C VAL A 97 2.81 -20.18 -9.49
N ASP A 98 2.14 -19.07 -9.20
CA ASP A 98 2.46 -18.22 -8.05
C ASP A 98 1.22 -17.43 -7.60
N GLU A 99 1.15 -17.07 -6.31
CA GLU A 99 0.13 -16.17 -5.78
C GLU A 99 0.67 -15.37 -4.58
N GLY A 100 0.10 -14.18 -4.37
CA GLY A 100 0.51 -13.34 -3.26
C GLY A 100 -0.33 -12.09 -3.11
N THR A 101 0.21 -11.14 -2.37
CA THR A 101 -0.39 -9.81 -2.20
C THR A 101 0.61 -8.73 -2.56
N ILE A 102 0.13 -7.66 -3.15
CA ILE A 102 0.92 -6.48 -3.49
C ILE A 102 0.13 -5.22 -3.16
N LYS A 103 0.79 -4.23 -2.59
CA LYS A 103 0.18 -2.95 -2.24
C LYS A 103 0.55 -1.90 -3.27
N VAL A 104 -0.45 -1.20 -3.82
CA VAL A 104 -0.24 -0.05 -4.68
C VAL A 104 -0.35 1.23 -3.85
N LEU A 105 0.76 1.98 -3.80
CA LEU A 105 0.84 3.27 -3.13
C LEU A 105 0.57 4.39 -4.14
N SER A 106 0.04 5.52 -3.65
CA SER A 106 -0.16 6.70 -4.48
C SER A 106 1.15 7.33 -4.96
N ASP A 107 1.12 7.96 -6.12
CA ASP A 107 2.16 8.88 -6.57
C ASP A 107 2.06 10.17 -5.73
N LEU A 108 3.00 10.39 -4.81
CA LEU A 108 2.95 11.51 -3.87
C LEU A 108 2.93 12.89 -4.54
N PRO A 109 3.71 13.17 -5.61
CA PRO A 109 3.74 14.48 -6.26
C PRO A 109 2.42 14.86 -6.95
N THR A 110 1.70 13.90 -7.50
CA THR A 110 0.49 14.14 -8.30
C THR A 110 -0.80 13.74 -7.61
N SER A 111 -0.71 13.06 -6.48
CA SER A 111 -1.86 12.52 -5.77
C SER A 111 -2.55 13.56 -4.89
N ASN A 112 -3.84 13.74 -5.08
CA ASN A 112 -4.72 14.47 -4.16
C ASN A 112 -5.30 13.54 -3.07
N THR A 113 -4.84 12.29 -3.00
CA THR A 113 -5.32 11.32 -2.01
C THR A 113 -4.78 11.69 -0.63
N GLU A 114 -5.65 11.68 0.37
CA GLU A 114 -5.28 11.90 1.77
C GLU A 114 -4.26 10.83 2.22
N GLN A 115 -3.09 11.28 2.63
CA GLN A 115 -1.97 10.42 3.03
C GLN A 115 -1.93 10.16 4.54
N ARG A 116 -2.68 10.95 5.33
CA ARG A 116 -2.73 10.79 6.77
C ARG A 116 -3.53 9.55 7.15
N SER A 117 -3.12 8.86 8.22
CA SER A 117 -3.90 7.74 8.75
C SER A 117 -5.27 8.23 9.27
N HIS A 118 -6.24 7.29 9.32
CA HIS A 118 -7.55 7.62 9.91
C HIS A 118 -7.41 8.22 11.31
N ALA A 119 -6.51 7.68 12.12
CA ALA A 119 -6.24 8.18 13.46
C ALA A 119 -5.74 9.63 13.46
N GLN A 120 -4.86 10.00 12.51
CA GLN A 120 -4.40 11.38 12.34
C GLN A 120 -5.51 12.32 11.93
N ILE A 121 -6.35 11.92 10.95
CA ILE A 121 -7.48 12.75 10.48
C ILE A 121 -8.47 13.02 11.62
N VAL A 122 -8.78 11.98 12.42
CA VAL A 122 -9.70 12.13 13.54
C VAL A 122 -9.10 13.00 14.65
N LEU A 123 -7.80 12.80 14.96
CA LEU A 123 -7.09 13.62 15.94
C LEU A 123 -7.12 15.11 15.57
N ASP A 124 -6.76 15.45 14.32
CA ASP A 124 -6.78 16.83 13.83
C ASP A 124 -8.18 17.46 13.95
N LYS A 125 -9.22 16.68 13.62
CA LYS A 125 -10.62 17.15 13.76
C LYS A 125 -11.01 17.40 15.23
N ILE A 126 -10.58 16.54 16.14
CA ILE A 126 -10.84 16.72 17.60
C ILE A 126 -10.08 17.94 18.11
N GLU A 127 -8.83 18.14 17.71
CA GLU A 127 -8.04 19.31 18.10
C GLU A 127 -8.66 20.61 17.58
N THR A 128 -9.10 20.65 16.33
CA THR A 128 -9.84 21.78 15.73
C THR A 128 -11.15 22.06 16.51
N LEU A 129 -11.86 21.01 16.93
CA LEU A 129 -13.08 21.17 17.75
C LEU A 129 -12.78 21.73 19.12
N LEU A 130 -11.70 21.33 19.77
CA LEU A 130 -11.27 21.84 21.06
C LEU A 130 -10.85 23.32 20.96
N GLU A 131 -10.11 23.68 19.90
CA GLU A 131 -9.73 25.07 19.60
C GLU A 131 -10.96 25.94 19.35
N GLY A 132 -11.90 25.48 18.51
CA GLY A 132 -13.15 26.20 18.23
C GLY A 132 -14.08 26.34 19.45
N LYS A 133 -14.04 25.39 20.39
CA LYS A 133 -14.78 25.50 21.65
C LYS A 133 -14.16 26.47 22.64
N ALA A 134 -12.86 26.74 22.52
CA ALA A 134 -12.20 27.77 23.31
C ALA A 134 -12.60 29.20 22.88
N ASP A 135 -13.01 29.35 21.60
CA ASP A 135 -13.29 30.65 20.98
C ASP A 135 -14.78 30.94 20.82
N SER A 136 -15.66 29.92 20.76
CA SER A 136 -17.11 30.14 20.64
C SER A 136 -17.92 28.89 21.02
N ASP A 137 -19.10 29.14 21.61
CA ASP A 137 -20.09 28.16 22.07
C ASP A 137 -20.78 27.42 20.87
N VAL A 138 -20.03 26.74 20.00
CA VAL A 138 -20.56 26.05 18.84
C VAL A 138 -21.05 24.65 19.18
N ALA A 139 -22.36 24.47 19.13
CA ALA A 139 -23.07 23.28 19.62
C ALA A 139 -23.18 22.08 18.64
N ASN A 140 -22.77 22.19 17.38
CA ASN A 140 -23.04 21.12 16.38
C ASN A 140 -21.90 20.89 15.41
N TYR A 141 -21.36 19.66 15.38
CA TYR A 141 -20.42 19.18 14.35
C TYR A 141 -20.80 17.77 13.87
N SER A 142 -20.72 17.54 12.57
CA SER A 142 -20.93 16.24 11.94
C SER A 142 -19.61 15.64 11.48
N ILE A 143 -19.25 14.47 12.00
CA ILE A 143 -18.11 13.67 11.52
C ILE A 143 -18.65 12.35 11.01
N ASN A 144 -18.47 12.09 9.71
CA ASN A 144 -18.74 10.81 9.06
C ASN A 144 -20.10 10.18 9.43
N ASN A 145 -21.20 10.91 9.19
CA ASN A 145 -22.59 10.45 9.42
C ASN A 145 -22.95 10.13 10.88
N ARG A 146 -22.12 10.50 11.86
CA ARG A 146 -22.46 10.50 13.29
C ARG A 146 -22.53 11.92 13.77
N SER A 147 -23.71 12.31 14.23
CA SER A 147 -23.94 13.59 14.91
C SER A 147 -23.21 13.58 16.24
N LEU A 148 -22.12 14.33 16.37
CA LEU A 148 -21.43 14.62 17.63
C LEU A 148 -22.15 15.76 18.35
N THR A 149 -23.45 15.65 18.48
CA THR A 149 -24.26 16.60 19.22
C THR A 149 -23.94 16.46 20.70
N LYS A 150 -23.25 17.45 21.26
CA LYS A 150 -22.98 17.62 22.69
C LYS A 150 -22.00 16.65 23.37
N MET A 151 -20.82 16.42 22.79
CA MET A 151 -19.72 15.88 23.60
C MET A 151 -19.21 16.97 24.57
N SER A 152 -19.03 16.58 25.82
CA SER A 152 -18.41 17.48 26.83
C SER A 152 -16.92 17.69 26.49
N PRO A 153 -16.31 18.81 26.92
CA PRO A 153 -14.86 19.00 26.75
C PRO A 153 -14.02 17.85 27.33
N ASP A 154 -14.44 17.25 28.42
CA ASP A 154 -13.75 16.11 29.05
C ASP A 154 -13.79 14.84 28.19
N GLU A 155 -14.91 14.60 27.51
CA GLU A 155 -15.03 13.47 26.56
C GLU A 155 -14.15 13.70 25.34
N LEU A 156 -14.11 14.92 24.80
CA LEU A 156 -13.22 15.26 23.66
C LEU A 156 -11.74 15.12 24.05
N LEU A 157 -11.35 15.50 25.29
CA LEU A 157 -9.99 15.30 25.78
C LEU A 157 -9.62 13.81 25.86
N LYS A 158 -10.53 12.96 26.36
CA LYS A 158 -10.33 11.50 26.39
C LYS A 158 -10.16 10.90 24.97
N TRP A 159 -10.99 11.32 24.02
CA TRP A 159 -10.88 10.89 22.63
C TRP A 159 -9.58 11.38 21.98
N ARG A 160 -9.18 12.63 22.24
CA ARG A 160 -7.89 13.16 21.78
C ARG A 160 -6.73 12.29 22.26
N ASP A 161 -6.70 11.98 23.56
CA ASP A 161 -5.61 11.20 24.16
C ASP A 161 -5.58 9.77 23.61
N TYR A 162 -6.75 9.16 23.35
CA TYR A 162 -6.87 7.86 22.70
C TYR A 162 -6.28 7.89 21.29
N TYR A 163 -6.71 8.82 20.43
CA TYR A 163 -6.22 8.89 19.04
C TYR A 163 -4.75 9.33 18.97
N LYS A 164 -4.29 10.13 19.91
CA LYS A 164 -2.86 10.48 20.03
C LYS A 164 -2.00 9.25 20.34
N ALA A 165 -2.46 8.36 21.20
CA ALA A 165 -1.80 7.11 21.48
C ALA A 165 -1.80 6.18 20.24
N GLU A 166 -2.90 6.13 19.48
CA GLU A 166 -3.02 5.35 18.24
C GLU A 166 -2.04 5.86 17.17
N VAL A 167 -1.97 7.17 16.92
CA VAL A 167 -1.01 7.80 16.00
C VAL A 167 0.45 7.48 16.40
N LEU A 168 0.74 7.50 17.71
CA LEU A 168 2.07 7.13 18.19
C LEU A 168 2.38 5.65 17.95
N ARG A 169 1.38 4.77 18.07
CA ARG A 169 1.49 3.34 17.78
C ARG A 169 1.78 3.11 16.30
N ASP A 170 1.03 3.75 15.41
CA ASP A 170 1.23 3.67 13.96
C ASP A 170 2.65 4.11 13.58
N LYS A 171 3.11 5.25 14.09
CA LYS A 171 4.48 5.75 13.87
C LYS A 171 5.56 4.78 14.37
N ARG A 172 5.33 4.06 15.47
CA ARG A 172 6.27 3.02 15.97
C ARG A 172 6.31 1.82 15.02
N ILE A 173 5.16 1.39 14.52
CA ILE A 173 5.08 0.29 13.54
C ILE A 173 5.81 0.67 12.25
N GLU A 174 5.60 1.87 11.73
CA GLU A 174 6.31 2.36 10.54
C GLU A 174 7.82 2.41 10.74
N ARG A 175 8.30 2.91 11.88
CA ARG A 175 9.74 2.92 12.21
C ARG A 175 10.31 1.51 12.32
N ALA A 176 9.57 0.57 12.90
CA ALA A 176 9.98 -0.82 12.96
C ALA A 176 10.08 -1.45 11.55
N LYS A 177 9.12 -1.19 10.67
CA LYS A 177 9.14 -1.66 9.27
C LYS A 177 10.29 -1.05 8.46
N SER A 178 10.65 0.22 8.72
CA SER A 178 11.77 0.88 8.04
C SER A 178 13.16 0.52 8.61
N GLY A 179 13.25 -0.43 9.54
CA GLY A 179 14.51 -0.84 10.16
C GLY A 179 15.07 0.20 11.15
N GLN A 180 14.36 1.28 11.40
CA GLN A 180 14.70 2.25 12.46
C GLN A 180 14.15 1.71 13.77
N GLY A 181 14.97 1.02 14.54
CA GLY A 181 14.59 0.33 15.76
C GLY A 181 13.64 1.13 16.66
N SER A 182 12.80 0.43 17.42
CA SER A 182 11.93 1.03 18.42
C SER A 182 12.79 1.83 19.38
N GLY A 183 12.54 3.12 19.55
CA GLY A 183 13.37 4.05 20.31
C GLY A 183 13.54 3.78 21.83
N ASN A 184 13.42 2.54 22.27
CA ASN A 184 13.72 2.09 23.60
C ASN A 184 15.23 1.86 23.72
N LYS A 185 15.96 2.86 24.20
CA LYS A 185 17.33 2.69 24.65
C LYS A 185 17.31 1.91 25.96
N VAL A 186 17.75 0.66 25.93
CA VAL A 186 18.10 -0.08 27.15
C VAL A 186 19.45 0.43 27.63
N LEU A 187 19.46 1.25 28.68
CA LEU A 187 20.69 1.65 29.36
C LEU A 187 21.13 0.47 30.24
N VAL A 188 22.09 -0.30 29.76
CA VAL A 188 22.77 -1.30 30.59
C VAL A 188 23.83 -0.53 31.39
N ARG A 189 23.70 -0.46 32.72
CA ARG A 189 24.77 -0.07 33.62
C ARG A 189 25.61 -1.30 33.91
N PHE A 190 26.92 -1.21 33.61
CA PHE A 190 27.94 -2.15 34.07
C PHE A 190 28.43 -1.71 35.44
#